data_679f31b0e6edde824d3967ea3f426e61
#
_entry.id   679f31b0e6edde824d3967ea3f426e61
#
_cell.length_a   1.000
_cell.length_b   1.000
_cell.length_c   1.000
_cell.angle_alpha   90.00
_cell.angle_beta   90.00
_cell.angle_gamma   90.00
#
_symmetry.space_group_name_H-M   'P 1'
#
loop_
_entity.id
_entity.type
_entity.pdbx_description
1 polymer ?
#
loop_
_entity_poly.entity_id
_entity_poly.type
_entity_poly.pdbx_seq_one_letter_code
_entity_poly.pdbx_strand_id
1 'polypeptide(L)'
;MSGLLKFITCGSVDDGKSTLIGHILYDSKLLYADQEKALELDSKVGSRGGAIDYSLLLDGLMAEREQGITIDVAYRYFTTDKRSFIVADTPGHEEYTRNMAVGASFADLAVILIDAKQGVLVQTRRHARICALMGINYFVFAVNKMDLVGYDEKRFDEITKQIIELTKELELKNVVIIPVSATEGDNVTTKSENIPWYKGPALLSYLEDVDIKDENEEEGFYMPVQRVCRPDHTFRGFQGQIEAGEVKVGDEITTLPSNETAHVKSIHVGDKLSDSAFTGQPVTIQLDREVDVSRGCVLTIGSGAKVASSITATILWMDDDELFKGKNFFFKLGTKSIPGIVTEIEHTIDVNTGEEKPADKLKKNEIAVVKIAFSDKIVCDKFKNHKTLGEFILIDRVTDMTSACGVVEEVHTEESGLYEGRVDRNVRAAIKGQKAITAVFVDGVDGVNRGFVEDVEKALNIDGRHTYLYAPKESEDFVNVVKHLSHAGILVLLLISQKQEKELAADKVEFTKDWNKNGRDVDQAAEFIKKQSVYDGVIVNTSEYI
;
A
#
# COMPACT_ATOMS: atom_id res chain seq x y z
N MET A 1 1.55 3.38 33.53
CA MET A 1 2.17 3.86 32.29
C MET A 1 1.10 3.84 31.23
N SER A 2 0.82 4.95 30.58
CA SER A 2 0.02 4.96 29.36
C SER A 2 0.78 4.17 28.30
N GLY A 3 0.17 3.26 27.58
CA GLY A 3 0.79 2.29 26.66
C GLY A 3 1.86 2.81 25.70
N LEU A 4 2.15 2.05 24.67
CA LEU A 4 3.07 2.43 23.58
C LEU A 4 2.37 3.43 22.63
N LEU A 5 3.05 4.50 22.23
CA LEU A 5 2.63 5.39 21.15
C LEU A 5 3.56 5.24 19.94
N LYS A 6 2.98 4.98 18.78
CA LYS A 6 3.70 4.95 17.51
C LYS A 6 3.35 6.23 16.75
N PHE A 7 4.35 7.01 16.39
CA PHE A 7 4.10 8.23 15.62
C PHE A 7 5.09 8.41 14.49
N ILE A 8 4.65 9.13 13.47
CA ILE A 8 5.45 9.47 12.29
C ILE A 8 5.78 10.97 12.32
N THR A 9 6.99 11.34 11.90
CA THR A 9 7.30 12.73 11.55
C THR A 9 7.35 12.89 10.04
N CYS A 10 6.62 13.86 9.51
CA CYS A 10 6.57 14.18 8.10
C CYS A 10 6.54 15.70 7.87
N GLY A 11 6.85 16.13 6.67
CA GLY A 11 7.01 17.54 6.29
C GLY A 11 7.96 17.65 5.10
N SER A 12 8.10 18.84 4.54
CA SER A 12 9.00 19.08 3.40
C SER A 12 10.47 18.85 3.78
N VAL A 13 11.32 18.80 2.78
CA VAL A 13 12.78 18.86 2.99
C VAL A 13 13.09 20.15 3.75
N ASP A 14 14.02 20.08 4.67
CA ASP A 14 14.44 21.20 5.55
C ASP A 14 13.41 21.73 6.56
N ASP A 15 12.23 21.12 6.71
CA ASP A 15 11.28 21.52 7.77
C ASP A 15 11.78 21.20 9.19
N GLY A 16 12.87 20.42 9.33
CA GLY A 16 13.54 20.13 10.60
C GLY A 16 13.03 18.87 11.31
N LYS A 17 12.55 17.86 10.57
CA LYS A 17 12.05 16.58 11.12
C LYS A 17 13.09 15.90 12.00
N SER A 18 14.24 15.55 11.41
CA SER A 18 15.32 14.86 12.12
C SER A 18 15.89 15.71 13.26
N THR A 19 15.95 17.05 13.09
CA THR A 19 16.33 17.96 14.18
C THR A 19 15.37 17.87 15.36
N LEU A 20 14.05 17.85 15.11
CA LEU A 20 13.02 17.76 16.15
C LEU A 20 13.14 16.49 16.97
N ILE A 21 13.25 15.33 16.30
CA ILE A 21 13.40 14.04 16.96
C ILE A 21 14.71 13.99 17.76
N GLY A 22 15.81 14.41 17.11
CA GLY A 22 17.13 14.44 17.76
C GLY A 22 17.12 15.32 19.02
N HIS A 23 16.44 16.46 19.00
CA HIS A 23 16.28 17.32 20.16
C HIS A 23 15.48 16.66 21.28
N ILE A 24 14.37 15.98 20.95
CA ILE A 24 13.58 15.21 21.94
C ILE A 24 14.47 14.14 22.62
N LEU A 25 15.25 13.39 21.85
CA LEU A 25 16.13 12.34 22.36
C LEU A 25 17.25 12.90 23.25
N TYR A 26 17.83 14.02 22.88
CA TYR A 26 18.91 14.68 23.61
C TYR A 26 18.40 15.24 24.95
N ASP A 27 17.37 16.07 24.94
CA ASP A 27 16.81 16.70 26.14
C ASP A 27 16.23 15.69 27.15
N SER A 28 15.63 14.63 26.64
CA SER A 28 15.08 13.56 27.47
C SER A 28 16.17 12.66 28.08
N LYS A 29 17.46 12.93 27.83
CA LYS A 29 18.63 12.15 28.29
C LYS A 29 18.53 10.67 27.93
N LEU A 30 18.03 10.39 26.73
CA LEU A 30 17.80 9.04 26.20
C LEU A 30 18.96 8.53 25.37
N LEU A 31 20.03 9.31 25.24
CA LEU A 31 21.27 8.97 24.54
C LEU A 31 22.23 8.23 25.46
N TYR A 32 22.95 7.27 24.90
CA TYR A 32 24.09 6.69 25.58
C TYR A 32 25.26 7.69 25.59
N ALA A 33 26.10 7.64 26.64
CA ALA A 33 27.19 8.59 26.83
C ALA A 33 28.23 8.62 25.68
N ASP A 34 28.38 7.55 24.93
CA ASP A 34 29.20 7.46 23.74
C ASP A 34 28.55 8.17 22.54
N GLN A 35 27.22 8.07 22.39
CA GLN A 35 26.45 8.76 21.36
C GLN A 35 26.44 10.28 21.60
N GLU A 36 26.27 10.71 22.84
CA GLU A 36 26.30 12.12 23.23
C GLU A 36 27.66 12.75 22.90
N LYS A 37 28.77 12.06 23.25
CA LYS A 37 30.12 12.50 22.91
C LYS A 37 30.39 12.54 21.41
N ALA A 38 29.91 11.54 20.68
CA ALA A 38 30.06 11.51 19.22
C ALA A 38 29.32 12.70 18.59
N LEU A 39 28.07 12.97 19.02
CA LEU A 39 27.27 14.09 18.58
C LEU A 39 27.97 15.45 18.82
N GLU A 40 28.53 15.64 20.03
CA GLU A 40 29.28 16.86 20.35
C GLU A 40 30.53 17.04 19.48
N LEU A 41 31.25 15.94 19.18
CA LEU A 41 32.44 15.98 18.35
C LEU A 41 32.10 16.26 16.87
N ASP A 42 31.09 15.57 16.34
CA ASP A 42 30.66 15.74 14.95
C ASP A 42 30.06 17.14 14.73
N SER A 43 29.31 17.68 15.71
CA SER A 43 28.75 19.03 15.67
C SER A 43 29.83 20.13 15.67
N LYS A 44 31.00 19.90 16.29
CA LYS A 44 32.12 20.84 16.27
C LYS A 44 32.81 20.97 14.90
N VAL A 45 32.69 19.92 14.09
CA VAL A 45 33.26 19.88 12.71
C VAL A 45 32.25 20.38 11.69
N GLY A 46 30.96 20.45 12.05
CA GLY A 46 29.84 20.80 11.19
C GLY A 46 29.67 22.31 10.95
N SER A 47 28.74 22.67 10.07
CA SER A 47 28.49 24.02 9.56
C SER A 47 27.83 25.01 10.55
N ARG A 48 27.41 24.57 11.75
CA ARG A 48 26.68 25.39 12.73
C ARG A 48 27.52 26.13 13.76
N GLY A 49 28.82 26.36 13.48
CA GLY A 49 29.66 27.16 14.37
C GLY A 49 29.90 26.59 15.76
N GLY A 50 29.75 25.27 15.94
CA GLY A 50 29.94 24.55 17.20
C GLY A 50 28.67 24.33 18.03
N ALA A 51 27.48 24.75 17.57
CA ALA A 51 26.22 24.37 18.16
C ALA A 51 25.86 22.90 17.82
N ILE A 52 25.15 22.21 18.71
CA ILE A 52 24.77 20.81 18.51
C ILE A 52 23.87 20.67 17.29
N ASP A 53 24.25 19.75 16.39
CA ASP A 53 23.43 19.36 15.25
C ASP A 53 22.66 18.06 15.55
N TYR A 54 21.46 18.20 16.01
CA TYR A 54 20.61 17.08 16.43
C TYR A 54 20.22 16.14 15.29
N SER A 55 20.28 16.57 14.01
CA SER A 55 19.94 15.74 12.85
C SER A 55 20.89 14.56 12.68
N LEU A 56 22.14 14.72 13.08
CA LEU A 56 23.17 13.68 13.01
C LEU A 56 22.85 12.43 13.81
N LEU A 57 21.92 12.51 14.77
CA LEU A 57 21.46 11.35 15.55
C LEU A 57 20.62 10.36 14.73
N LEU A 58 20.02 10.82 13.65
CA LEU A 58 19.07 10.04 12.85
C LEU A 58 19.65 9.58 11.52
N ASP A 59 20.63 10.33 10.97
CA ASP A 59 21.24 10.04 9.68
C ASP A 59 22.06 8.75 9.73
N GLY A 60 21.40 7.64 9.38
CA GLY A 60 21.97 6.30 9.45
C GLY A 60 22.73 5.87 8.20
N LEU A 61 22.31 6.35 7.02
CA LEU A 61 22.92 6.00 5.74
C LEU A 61 23.98 7.01 5.33
N MET A 62 25.07 6.54 4.71
CA MET A 62 26.09 7.45 4.16
C MET A 62 25.50 8.41 3.12
N ALA A 63 24.59 7.93 2.28
CA ALA A 63 23.91 8.74 1.28
C ALA A 63 23.04 9.85 1.90
N GLU A 64 22.39 9.60 3.03
CA GLU A 64 21.64 10.62 3.77
C GLU A 64 22.54 11.73 4.30
N ARG A 65 23.70 11.36 4.86
CA ARG A 65 24.71 12.33 5.34
C ARG A 65 25.33 13.15 4.23
N GLU A 66 25.59 12.54 3.06
CA GLU A 66 26.16 13.23 1.90
C GLU A 66 25.15 14.18 1.25
N GLN A 67 23.88 13.81 1.16
CA GLN A 67 22.83 14.58 0.52
C GLN A 67 22.08 15.52 1.47
N GLY A 68 22.17 15.27 2.79
CA GLY A 68 21.47 16.05 3.80
C GLY A 68 19.94 15.85 3.79
N ILE A 69 19.47 14.69 3.28
CA ILE A 69 18.05 14.35 3.20
C ILE A 69 17.80 12.93 3.74
N THR A 70 16.67 12.71 4.35
CA THR A 70 16.18 11.37 4.72
C THR A 70 15.72 10.65 3.46
N ILE A 71 16.22 9.44 3.22
CA ILE A 71 15.90 8.60 2.05
C ILE A 71 14.97 7.46 2.47
N ASP A 72 15.29 6.77 3.56
CA ASP A 72 14.52 5.64 4.07
C ASP A 72 13.88 5.97 5.42
N VAL A 73 12.95 5.13 5.88
CA VAL A 73 12.29 5.32 7.17
C VAL A 73 13.23 4.93 8.30
N ALA A 74 13.57 5.86 9.17
CA ALA A 74 14.38 5.60 10.36
C ALA A 74 13.48 5.43 11.58
N TYR A 75 13.48 4.22 12.17
CA TYR A 75 12.74 3.95 13.41
C TYR A 75 13.61 4.18 14.63
N ARG A 76 13.10 4.91 15.62
CA ARG A 76 13.74 5.12 16.92
C ARG A 76 12.77 4.76 18.04
N TYR A 77 13.34 4.14 19.06
CA TYR A 77 12.62 3.67 20.25
C TYR A 77 13.11 4.45 21.44
N PHE A 78 12.20 5.04 22.19
CA PHE A 78 12.53 5.72 23.44
C PHE A 78 11.40 5.63 24.45
N THR A 79 11.72 5.87 25.73
CA THR A 79 10.75 5.79 26.83
C THR A 79 11.01 6.93 27.78
N THR A 80 9.97 7.67 28.11
CA THR A 80 9.96 8.64 29.21
C THR A 80 9.38 8.00 30.47
N ASP A 81 9.37 8.71 31.57
CA ASP A 81 8.75 8.22 32.80
C ASP A 81 7.26 7.91 32.68
N LYS A 82 6.59 8.50 31.66
CA LYS A 82 5.15 8.38 31.46
C LYS A 82 4.78 7.35 30.39
N ARG A 83 5.53 7.29 29.27
CA ARG A 83 5.12 6.55 28.08
C ARG A 83 6.31 6.02 27.28
N SER A 84 6.10 4.90 26.57
CA SER A 84 7.03 4.38 25.56
C SER A 84 6.63 4.84 24.17
N PHE A 85 7.62 5.10 23.31
CA PHE A 85 7.43 5.63 21.96
C PHE A 85 8.19 4.85 20.92
N ILE A 86 7.59 4.75 19.74
CA ILE A 86 8.29 4.42 18.50
C ILE A 86 8.03 5.57 17.53
N VAL A 87 9.09 6.23 17.09
CA VAL A 87 8.99 7.27 16.06
C VAL A 87 9.56 6.77 14.74
N ALA A 88 8.83 7.02 13.67
CA ALA A 88 9.27 6.83 12.30
C ALA A 88 9.63 8.20 11.71
N ASP A 89 10.92 8.46 11.49
CA ASP A 89 11.35 9.63 10.72
C ASP A 89 11.27 9.30 9.23
N THR A 90 10.58 10.12 8.46
CA THR A 90 10.26 9.82 7.06
C THR A 90 10.78 10.88 6.09
N PRO A 91 11.08 10.44 4.84
CA PRO A 91 11.51 11.35 3.80
C PRO A 91 10.51 12.48 3.52
N GLY A 92 11.03 13.68 3.25
CA GLY A 92 10.22 14.83 2.84
C GLY A 92 10.08 15.00 1.33
N HIS A 93 10.93 14.36 0.53
CA HIS A 93 10.96 14.49 -0.91
C HIS A 93 9.92 13.59 -1.59
N GLU A 94 9.25 14.08 -2.63
CA GLU A 94 8.18 13.35 -3.32
C GLU A 94 8.61 12.02 -3.94
N GLU A 95 9.87 11.91 -4.34
CA GLU A 95 10.43 10.67 -4.89
C GLU A 95 10.35 9.51 -3.91
N TYR A 96 10.42 9.81 -2.61
CA TYR A 96 10.38 8.83 -1.53
C TYR A 96 8.99 8.69 -0.86
N THR A 97 7.93 9.10 -1.56
CA THR A 97 6.53 8.98 -1.08
C THR A 97 6.18 7.56 -0.62
N ARG A 98 6.72 6.54 -1.30
CA ARG A 98 6.59 5.13 -0.91
C ARG A 98 7.07 4.89 0.52
N ASN A 99 8.28 5.34 0.86
CA ASN A 99 8.84 5.15 2.19
C ASN A 99 8.04 5.93 3.25
N MET A 100 7.58 7.13 2.90
CA MET A 100 6.67 7.91 3.76
C MET A 100 5.36 7.15 4.04
N ALA A 101 4.73 6.54 3.04
CA ALA A 101 3.51 5.75 3.21
C ALA A 101 3.73 4.52 4.10
N VAL A 102 4.90 3.85 3.99
CA VAL A 102 5.28 2.73 4.89
C VAL A 102 5.37 3.20 6.34
N GLY A 103 6.00 4.36 6.58
CA GLY A 103 6.04 4.95 7.93
C GLY A 103 4.64 5.29 8.46
N ALA A 104 3.78 5.85 7.59
CA ALA A 104 2.41 6.22 7.96
C ALA A 104 1.53 5.02 8.32
N SER A 105 1.67 3.89 7.61
CA SER A 105 0.86 2.68 7.87
C SER A 105 1.10 2.07 9.26
N PHE A 106 2.27 2.36 9.84
CA PHE A 106 2.68 1.87 11.16
C PHE A 106 2.18 2.76 12.32
N ALA A 107 1.91 4.05 12.06
CA ALA A 107 1.76 5.06 13.10
C ALA A 107 0.30 5.25 13.55
N ASP A 108 0.13 5.59 14.83
CA ASP A 108 -1.15 5.96 15.45
C ASP A 108 -1.39 7.49 15.37
N LEU A 109 -0.30 8.27 15.24
CA LEU A 109 -0.31 9.73 15.24
C LEU A 109 0.70 10.29 14.24
N ALA A 110 0.34 11.38 13.55
CA ALA A 110 1.23 12.10 12.65
C ALA A 110 1.66 13.44 13.23
N VAL A 111 2.98 13.69 13.29
CA VAL A 111 3.55 15.01 13.56
C VAL A 111 4.00 15.59 12.22
N ILE A 112 3.26 16.57 11.72
CA ILE A 112 3.53 17.23 10.44
C ILE A 112 4.23 18.57 10.71
N LEU A 113 5.49 18.68 10.29
CA LEU A 113 6.25 19.91 10.44
C LEU A 113 5.93 20.89 9.32
N ILE A 114 5.89 22.17 9.67
CA ILE A 114 5.68 23.28 8.76
C ILE A 114 6.68 24.39 9.11
N ASP A 115 7.49 24.79 8.14
CA ASP A 115 8.41 25.93 8.31
C ASP A 115 7.61 27.23 8.45
N ALA A 116 7.78 27.95 9.58
CA ALA A 116 7.09 29.20 9.86
C ALA A 116 7.31 30.30 8.81
N LYS A 117 8.44 30.29 8.09
CA LYS A 117 8.68 31.22 6.98
C LYS A 117 7.84 30.90 5.75
N GLN A 118 7.66 29.60 5.46
CA GLN A 118 7.01 29.15 4.22
C GLN A 118 5.51 28.96 4.38
N GLY A 119 5.04 28.44 5.51
CA GLY A 119 3.65 28.05 5.74
C GLY A 119 3.30 26.70 5.11
N VAL A 120 2.00 26.46 4.87
CA VAL A 120 1.51 25.20 4.31
C VAL A 120 1.88 25.07 2.84
N LEU A 121 2.71 24.09 2.54
CA LEU A 121 3.19 23.78 1.18
C LEU A 121 2.41 22.59 0.57
N VAL A 122 2.64 22.36 -0.73
CA VAL A 122 2.12 21.21 -1.47
C VAL A 122 2.49 19.89 -0.79
N GLN A 123 3.73 19.76 -0.32
CA GLN A 123 4.18 18.55 0.39
C GLN A 123 3.46 18.34 1.72
N THR A 124 3.16 19.43 2.45
CA THR A 124 2.37 19.36 3.69
C THR A 124 0.98 18.76 3.42
N ARG A 125 0.31 19.20 2.35
CA ARG A 125 -0.99 18.67 1.92
C ARG A 125 -0.91 17.20 1.52
N ARG A 126 0.11 16.83 0.73
CA ARG A 126 0.36 15.44 0.31
C ARG A 126 0.58 14.52 1.51
N HIS A 127 1.43 14.91 2.44
CA HIS A 127 1.73 14.10 3.63
C HIS A 127 0.49 13.95 4.53
N ALA A 128 -0.27 15.02 4.75
CA ALA A 128 -1.50 14.94 5.52
C ALA A 128 -2.52 13.99 4.88
N ARG A 129 -2.68 14.05 3.55
CA ARG A 129 -3.59 13.17 2.80
C ARG A 129 -3.17 11.71 2.87
N ILE A 130 -1.87 11.41 2.71
CA ILE A 130 -1.35 10.04 2.81
C ILE A 130 -1.50 9.51 4.24
N CYS A 131 -1.21 10.31 5.27
CA CYS A 131 -1.44 9.92 6.66
C CYS A 131 -2.92 9.60 6.93
N ALA A 132 -3.84 10.43 6.42
CA ALA A 132 -5.28 10.18 6.53
C ALA A 132 -5.70 8.89 5.78
N LEU A 133 -5.18 8.68 4.57
CA LEU A 133 -5.41 7.46 3.79
C LEU A 133 -4.94 6.20 4.54
N MET A 134 -3.81 6.29 5.26
CA MET A 134 -3.29 5.19 6.09
C MET A 134 -4.02 5.04 7.43
N GLY A 135 -5.11 5.78 7.65
CA GLY A 135 -5.98 5.65 8.82
C GLY A 135 -5.48 6.35 10.08
N ILE A 136 -4.56 7.29 9.96
CA ILE A 136 -4.16 8.13 11.09
C ILE A 136 -5.28 9.14 11.39
N ASN A 137 -5.76 9.14 12.64
CA ASN A 137 -6.83 10.02 13.11
C ASN A 137 -6.33 11.14 14.04
N TYR A 138 -5.07 11.10 14.48
CA TYR A 138 -4.46 12.07 15.38
C TYR A 138 -3.35 12.82 14.68
N PHE A 139 -3.46 14.15 14.62
CA PHE A 139 -2.53 15.01 13.91
C PHE A 139 -1.99 16.12 14.80
N VAL A 140 -0.68 16.27 14.81
CA VAL A 140 -0.01 17.43 15.37
C VAL A 140 0.66 18.19 14.24
N PHE A 141 0.24 19.43 13.99
CA PHE A 141 0.95 20.32 13.10
C PHE A 141 1.95 21.13 13.92
N ALA A 142 3.24 20.82 13.79
CA ALA A 142 4.32 21.51 14.45
C ALA A 142 4.80 22.66 13.56
N VAL A 143 4.40 23.89 13.87
CA VAL A 143 4.86 25.10 13.18
C VAL A 143 6.27 25.40 13.68
N ASN A 144 7.26 24.92 12.94
CA ASN A 144 8.68 24.93 13.31
C ASN A 144 9.41 26.18 12.83
N LYS A 145 10.59 26.40 13.38
CA LYS A 145 11.47 27.56 13.11
C LYS A 145 10.84 28.89 13.51
N MET A 146 10.07 28.90 14.60
CA MET A 146 9.48 30.12 15.15
C MET A 146 10.53 31.15 15.55
N ASP A 147 11.74 30.72 15.93
CA ASP A 147 12.91 31.56 16.17
C ASP A 147 13.26 32.42 14.95
N LEU A 148 13.17 31.88 13.74
CA LEU A 148 13.51 32.59 12.50
C LEU A 148 12.48 33.65 12.07
N VAL A 149 11.30 33.65 12.67
CA VAL A 149 10.26 34.66 12.47
C VAL A 149 10.05 35.52 13.73
N GLY A 150 10.99 35.45 14.70
CA GLY A 150 10.95 36.25 15.94
C GLY A 150 9.80 35.89 16.85
N TYR A 151 9.31 34.64 16.82
CA TYR A 151 8.20 34.13 17.62
C TYR A 151 6.88 34.92 17.45
N ASP A 152 6.66 35.45 16.22
CA ASP A 152 5.53 36.29 15.88
C ASP A 152 4.20 35.53 15.92
N GLU A 153 3.31 35.93 16.84
CA GLU A 153 1.96 35.38 17.01
C GLU A 153 1.11 35.55 15.75
N LYS A 154 1.21 36.70 15.05
CA LYS A 154 0.44 36.93 13.81
C LYS A 154 0.81 35.96 12.71
N ARG A 155 2.11 35.67 12.57
CA ARG A 155 2.58 34.70 11.59
C ARG A 155 2.08 33.29 11.92
N PHE A 156 2.07 32.90 13.18
CA PHE A 156 1.49 31.64 13.63
C PHE A 156 0.00 31.57 13.34
N ASP A 157 -0.76 32.64 13.57
CA ASP A 157 -2.20 32.71 13.29
C ASP A 157 -2.51 32.57 11.79
N GLU A 158 -1.68 33.17 10.93
CA GLU A 158 -1.82 33.01 9.46
C GLU A 158 -1.66 31.54 9.04
N ILE A 159 -0.63 30.86 9.55
CA ILE A 159 -0.38 29.45 9.26
C ILE A 159 -1.48 28.57 9.86
N THR A 160 -1.93 28.88 11.06
CA THR A 160 -3.05 28.19 11.73
C THR A 160 -4.32 28.21 10.86
N LYS A 161 -4.63 29.35 10.22
CA LYS A 161 -5.76 29.41 9.29
C LYS A 161 -5.60 28.48 8.09
N GLN A 162 -4.41 28.44 7.49
CA GLN A 162 -4.11 27.52 6.38
C GLN A 162 -4.24 26.05 6.81
N ILE A 163 -3.79 25.71 8.03
CA ILE A 163 -3.93 24.36 8.59
C ILE A 163 -5.40 24.01 8.81
N ILE A 164 -6.20 24.94 9.36
CA ILE A 164 -7.64 24.73 9.57
C ILE A 164 -8.38 24.51 8.25
N GLU A 165 -8.01 25.21 7.19
CA GLU A 165 -8.56 24.99 5.85
C GLU A 165 -8.21 23.57 5.34
N LEU A 166 -6.94 23.18 5.46
CA LEU A 166 -6.48 21.83 5.11
C LEU A 166 -7.19 20.74 5.95
N THR A 167 -7.35 20.97 7.23
CA THR A 167 -8.04 20.05 8.15
C THR A 167 -9.49 19.80 7.73
N LYS A 168 -10.19 20.86 7.30
CA LYS A 168 -11.56 20.76 6.81
C LYS A 168 -11.65 20.05 5.46
N GLU A 169 -10.73 20.37 4.55
CA GLU A 169 -10.64 19.72 3.24
C GLU A 169 -10.43 18.20 3.36
N LEU A 170 -9.57 17.77 4.27
CA LEU A 170 -9.22 16.38 4.48
C LEU A 170 -10.06 15.67 5.56
N GLU A 171 -11.03 16.37 6.16
CA GLU A 171 -11.86 15.87 7.27
C GLU A 171 -11.03 15.27 8.42
N LEU A 172 -9.85 15.88 8.70
CA LEU A 172 -8.95 15.39 9.73
C LEU A 172 -9.58 15.56 11.11
N LYS A 173 -9.42 14.52 11.93
CA LYS A 173 -9.88 14.52 13.32
C LYS A 173 -8.71 14.77 14.28
N ASN A 174 -9.02 15.11 15.52
CA ASN A 174 -8.04 15.22 16.62
C ASN A 174 -6.77 16.01 16.25
N VAL A 175 -6.97 17.24 15.77
CA VAL A 175 -5.89 18.12 15.29
C VAL A 175 -5.43 19.06 16.39
N VAL A 176 -4.10 19.10 16.62
CA VAL A 176 -3.45 20.06 17.51
C VAL A 176 -2.37 20.82 16.74
N ILE A 177 -2.25 22.13 16.98
CA ILE A 177 -1.27 22.98 16.32
C ILE A 177 -0.34 23.55 17.39
N ILE A 178 0.96 23.31 17.26
CA ILE A 178 1.97 23.68 18.25
C ILE A 178 3.06 24.53 17.59
N PRO A 179 3.31 25.77 18.04
CA PRO A 179 4.47 26.55 17.61
C PRO A 179 5.73 26.02 18.30
N VAL A 180 6.77 25.67 17.51
CA VAL A 180 8.02 25.11 18.04
C VAL A 180 9.25 25.75 17.41
N SER A 181 10.39 25.65 18.08
CA SER A 181 11.72 25.75 17.46
C SER A 181 12.48 24.46 17.77
N ALA A 182 12.61 23.60 16.78
CA ALA A 182 13.33 22.33 16.93
C ALA A 182 14.81 22.54 17.24
N THR A 183 15.40 23.66 16.83
CA THR A 183 16.80 24.00 17.07
C THR A 183 17.02 24.55 18.48
N GLU A 184 16.16 25.47 18.93
CA GLU A 184 16.29 26.13 20.23
C GLU A 184 15.58 25.37 21.37
N GLY A 185 14.74 24.38 21.03
CA GLY A 185 13.98 23.57 22.00
C GLY A 185 12.66 24.19 22.47
N ASP A 186 12.29 25.36 21.92
CA ASP A 186 11.05 26.04 22.34
C ASP A 186 9.80 25.19 22.05
N ASN A 187 9.02 24.91 23.07
CA ASN A 187 7.82 24.06 23.04
C ASN A 187 8.06 22.63 22.49
N VAL A 188 9.29 22.14 22.49
CA VAL A 188 9.61 20.75 22.12
C VAL A 188 9.37 19.82 23.30
N THR A 189 10.22 19.90 24.33
CA THR A 189 10.11 19.07 25.54
C THR A 189 9.40 19.82 26.68
N THR A 190 9.65 21.11 26.80
CA THR A 190 9.08 22.00 27.82
C THR A 190 8.46 23.23 27.18
N LYS A 191 7.57 23.92 27.93
CA LYS A 191 6.98 25.18 27.47
C LYS A 191 8.05 26.26 27.35
N SER A 192 7.99 27.00 26.23
CA SER A 192 8.88 28.10 25.94
C SER A 192 8.48 29.39 26.68
N GLU A 193 9.47 30.11 27.19
CA GLU A 193 9.31 31.49 27.67
C GLU A 193 9.25 32.51 26.53
N ASN A 194 9.80 32.15 25.35
CA ASN A 194 9.82 33.00 24.16
C ASN A 194 8.45 33.07 23.46
N ILE A 195 7.54 32.11 23.76
CA ILE A 195 6.19 32.02 23.17
C ILE A 195 5.10 32.17 24.25
N PRO A 196 5.04 33.27 25.02
CA PRO A 196 4.14 33.42 26.16
C PRO A 196 2.65 33.52 25.76
N TRP A 197 2.35 33.83 24.52
CA TRP A 197 1.00 33.89 23.95
C TRP A 197 0.41 32.49 23.69
N TYR A 198 1.23 31.45 23.48
CA TYR A 198 0.76 30.09 23.31
C TYR A 198 0.40 29.44 24.65
N LYS A 199 -0.84 28.98 24.78
CA LYS A 199 -1.36 28.40 26.03
C LYS A 199 -1.46 26.87 26.01
N GLY A 200 -1.21 26.25 24.88
CA GLY A 200 -1.24 24.79 24.71
C GLY A 200 -0.07 24.06 25.39
N PRO A 201 0.00 22.74 25.24
CA PRO A 201 1.10 21.91 25.76
C PRO A 201 2.36 22.06 24.90
N ALA A 202 3.53 21.70 25.46
CA ALA A 202 4.70 21.39 24.65
C ALA A 202 4.48 20.07 23.88
N LEU A 203 5.23 19.85 22.80
CA LEU A 203 5.04 18.70 21.91
C LEU A 203 5.19 17.37 22.65
N LEU A 204 6.30 17.17 23.37
CA LEU A 204 6.51 15.93 24.11
C LEU A 204 5.45 15.69 25.17
N SER A 205 5.06 16.74 25.91
CA SER A 205 3.98 16.65 26.92
C SER A 205 2.65 16.23 26.28
N TYR A 206 2.32 16.74 25.08
CA TYR A 206 1.13 16.31 24.36
C TYR A 206 1.23 14.82 23.94
N LEU A 207 2.38 14.38 23.41
CA LEU A 207 2.60 12.99 23.01
C LEU A 207 2.55 12.02 24.21
N GLU A 208 2.98 12.46 25.38
CA GLU A 208 2.88 11.67 26.62
C GLU A 208 1.44 11.48 27.11
N ASP A 209 0.62 12.53 26.98
CA ASP A 209 -0.71 12.61 27.60
C ASP A 209 -1.86 12.27 26.63
N VAL A 210 -1.62 12.27 25.30
CA VAL A 210 -2.66 11.96 24.32
C VAL A 210 -3.17 10.53 24.48
N ASP A 211 -4.49 10.40 24.63
CA ASP A 211 -5.16 9.11 24.68
C ASP A 211 -5.62 8.74 23.25
N ILE A 212 -4.89 7.82 22.64
CA ILE A 212 -5.28 7.26 21.34
C ILE A 212 -6.42 6.29 21.60
N LYS A 213 -7.62 6.74 21.34
CA LYS A 213 -8.79 5.87 21.35
C LYS A 213 -8.94 5.28 19.96
N ASP A 214 -9.09 3.99 19.90
CA ASP A 214 -9.69 3.35 18.72
C ASP A 214 -11.13 3.86 18.68
N GLU A 215 -11.36 4.93 17.90
CA GLU A 215 -12.70 5.53 17.73
C GLU A 215 -13.68 4.55 17.05
N ASN A 216 -13.15 3.53 16.41
CA ASN A 216 -13.90 2.38 15.96
C ASN A 216 -13.73 1.28 17.02
N GLU A 217 -14.67 1.18 17.98
CA GLU A 217 -14.88 -0.09 18.64
C GLU A 217 -15.29 -1.08 17.55
N GLU A 218 -14.30 -1.81 17.02
CA GLU A 218 -14.54 -2.85 16.04
C GLU A 218 -15.52 -3.85 16.64
N GLU A 219 -16.70 -4.03 16.01
CA GLU A 219 -17.74 -4.89 16.53
C GLU A 219 -17.31 -6.36 16.47
N GLY A 220 -17.61 -7.10 17.54
CA GLY A 220 -17.41 -8.54 17.62
C GLY A 220 -15.95 -8.97 17.77
N PHE A 221 -15.72 -10.26 17.62
CA PHE A 221 -14.39 -10.87 17.67
C PHE A 221 -13.94 -11.26 16.27
N TYR A 222 -12.69 -10.99 15.93
CA TYR A 222 -12.04 -11.63 14.78
C TYR A 222 -10.53 -11.82 14.98
N MET A 223 -10.04 -12.89 14.38
CA MET A 223 -8.64 -13.28 14.40
C MET A 223 -8.25 -13.84 13.01
N PRO A 224 -7.43 -13.12 12.23
CA PRO A 224 -6.84 -13.65 11.01
C PRO A 224 -5.86 -14.80 11.34
N VAL A 225 -6.05 -15.94 10.68
CA VAL A 225 -5.19 -17.11 10.91
C VAL A 225 -3.86 -16.94 10.18
N GLN A 226 -2.78 -16.86 10.95
CA GLN A 226 -1.42 -16.73 10.44
C GLN A 226 -0.76 -18.08 10.20
N ARG A 227 -1.07 -19.06 11.05
CA ARG A 227 -0.49 -20.41 11.00
C ARG A 227 -1.45 -21.45 11.56
N VAL A 228 -1.44 -22.65 10.99
CA VAL A 228 -2.04 -23.84 11.61
C VAL A 228 -0.93 -24.63 12.31
N CYS A 229 -1.08 -24.85 13.60
CA CYS A 229 -0.16 -25.62 14.43
C CYS A 229 -0.72 -27.02 14.64
N ARG A 230 0.03 -28.04 14.24
CA ARG A 230 -0.33 -29.45 14.41
C ARG A 230 0.89 -30.27 14.84
N PRO A 231 1.29 -30.18 16.11
CA PRO A 231 2.45 -30.89 16.62
C PRO A 231 2.26 -32.41 16.59
N ASP A 232 1.03 -32.88 16.75
CA ASP A 232 0.65 -34.30 16.69
C ASP A 232 -0.80 -34.47 16.18
N HIS A 233 -1.30 -35.72 16.20
CA HIS A 233 -2.64 -36.06 15.70
C HIS A 233 -3.79 -35.66 16.65
N THR A 234 -3.48 -35.27 17.88
CA THR A 234 -4.48 -34.90 18.91
C THR A 234 -4.70 -33.41 19.03
N PHE A 235 -3.81 -32.60 18.48
CA PHE A 235 -3.85 -31.14 18.57
C PHE A 235 -3.82 -30.50 17.19
N ARG A 236 -4.82 -29.66 16.92
CA ARG A 236 -4.83 -28.72 15.79
C ARG A 236 -5.24 -27.35 16.29
N GLY A 237 -4.31 -26.43 16.33
CA GLY A 237 -4.50 -25.07 16.80
C GLY A 237 -4.33 -24.04 15.67
N PHE A 238 -5.13 -22.98 15.72
CA PHE A 238 -5.09 -21.86 14.80
C PHE A 238 -4.41 -20.70 15.50
N GLN A 239 -3.29 -20.27 14.94
CA GLN A 239 -2.45 -19.22 15.51
C GLN A 239 -2.70 -17.90 14.81
N GLY A 240 -2.86 -16.83 15.59
CA GLY A 240 -3.03 -15.47 15.11
C GLY A 240 -3.01 -14.48 16.27
N GLN A 241 -3.10 -13.21 15.95
CA GLN A 241 -3.36 -12.14 16.90
C GLN A 241 -4.87 -11.83 16.86
N ILE A 242 -5.46 -11.64 18.02
CA ILE A 242 -6.85 -11.12 18.11
C ILE A 242 -6.80 -9.65 17.74
N GLU A 243 -7.46 -9.29 16.65
CA GLU A 243 -7.48 -7.91 16.17
C GLU A 243 -8.60 -7.11 16.81
N ALA A 244 -9.75 -7.74 17.11
CA ALA A 244 -10.84 -7.12 17.86
C ALA A 244 -11.58 -8.09 18.75
N GLY A 245 -12.19 -7.58 19.81
CA GLY A 245 -13.08 -8.26 20.71
C GLY A 245 -12.42 -9.19 21.71
N GLU A 246 -13.24 -10.06 22.28
CA GLU A 246 -12.86 -11.09 23.27
C GLU A 246 -13.40 -12.45 22.80
N VAL A 247 -12.68 -13.51 23.12
CA VAL A 247 -13.10 -14.89 22.89
C VAL A 247 -12.88 -15.72 24.15
N LYS A 248 -13.83 -16.63 24.45
CA LYS A 248 -13.80 -17.51 25.62
C LYS A 248 -13.89 -18.97 25.21
N VAL A 249 -13.38 -19.84 26.07
CA VAL A 249 -13.57 -21.30 25.92
C VAL A 249 -15.06 -21.61 25.95
N GLY A 250 -15.53 -22.34 24.94
CA GLY A 250 -16.94 -22.67 24.74
C GLY A 250 -17.71 -21.76 23.79
N ASP A 251 -17.16 -20.61 23.39
CA ASP A 251 -17.79 -19.72 22.42
C ASP A 251 -17.93 -20.40 21.05
N GLU A 252 -19.06 -20.15 20.38
CA GLU A 252 -19.26 -20.57 18.99
C GLU A 252 -18.57 -19.60 18.04
N ILE A 253 -17.65 -20.13 17.25
CA ILE A 253 -16.88 -19.39 16.24
C ILE A 253 -17.38 -19.75 14.83
N THR A 254 -17.52 -18.76 13.98
CA THR A 254 -17.66 -18.93 12.53
C THR A 254 -16.30 -18.81 11.86
N THR A 255 -16.00 -19.73 10.94
CA THR A 255 -14.78 -19.70 10.12
C THR A 255 -15.07 -19.13 8.74
N LEU A 256 -14.32 -18.14 8.31
CA LEU A 256 -14.48 -17.54 6.99
C LEU A 256 -13.25 -17.86 6.11
N PRO A 257 -13.42 -18.10 4.79
CA PRO A 257 -14.62 -17.96 3.98
C PRO A 257 -15.55 -19.20 3.94
N SER A 258 -15.22 -20.32 4.62
CA SER A 258 -15.98 -21.57 4.56
C SER A 258 -17.37 -21.47 5.19
N ASN A 259 -17.58 -20.51 6.09
CA ASN A 259 -18.81 -20.28 6.85
C ASN A 259 -19.24 -21.49 7.72
N GLU A 260 -18.24 -22.25 8.20
CA GLU A 260 -18.46 -23.34 9.14
C GLU A 260 -18.46 -22.82 10.57
N THR A 261 -19.22 -23.48 11.48
CA THR A 261 -19.24 -23.16 12.91
C THR A 261 -18.58 -24.26 13.74
N ALA A 262 -17.92 -23.89 14.80
CA ALA A 262 -17.31 -24.79 15.79
C ALA A 262 -17.18 -24.07 17.13
N HIS A 263 -16.97 -24.81 18.24
CA HIS A 263 -16.78 -24.20 19.54
C HIS A 263 -15.30 -24.16 19.93
N VAL A 264 -14.92 -23.12 20.66
CA VAL A 264 -13.58 -23.00 21.24
C VAL A 264 -13.35 -24.07 22.28
N LYS A 265 -12.43 -24.99 22.01
CA LYS A 265 -12.06 -26.06 22.93
C LYS A 265 -11.03 -25.63 23.93
N SER A 266 -10.01 -24.87 23.51
CA SER A 266 -8.97 -24.32 24.37
C SER A 266 -8.33 -23.08 23.74
N ILE A 267 -7.82 -22.20 24.58
CA ILE A 267 -7.07 -21.00 24.21
C ILE A 267 -5.70 -21.05 24.88
N HIS A 268 -4.65 -20.82 24.12
CA HIS A 268 -3.29 -20.68 24.63
C HIS A 268 -2.79 -19.26 24.36
N VAL A 269 -2.36 -18.57 25.42
CA VAL A 269 -1.67 -17.26 25.35
C VAL A 269 -0.21 -17.51 25.66
N GLY A 270 0.64 -17.47 24.64
CA GLY A 270 2.01 -18.00 24.75
C GLY A 270 2.00 -19.50 24.98
N ASP A 271 2.60 -19.94 26.10
CA ASP A 271 2.67 -21.33 26.55
C ASP A 271 1.62 -21.71 27.61
N LYS A 272 0.73 -20.79 27.99
CA LYS A 272 -0.25 -20.97 29.06
C LYS A 272 -1.67 -21.11 28.50
N LEU A 273 -2.42 -22.03 29.12
CA LEU A 273 -3.87 -22.11 28.92
C LEU A 273 -4.54 -20.90 29.56
N SER A 274 -5.55 -20.38 28.87
CA SER A 274 -6.41 -19.29 29.32
C SER A 274 -7.88 -19.62 29.06
N ASP A 275 -8.77 -19.15 29.92
CA ASP A 275 -10.21 -19.29 29.75
C ASP A 275 -10.76 -18.25 28.75
N SER A 276 -10.06 -17.13 28.59
CA SER A 276 -10.39 -16.07 27.63
C SER A 276 -9.15 -15.38 27.06
N ALA A 277 -9.31 -14.70 25.95
CA ALA A 277 -8.31 -13.83 25.36
C ALA A 277 -8.98 -12.65 24.64
N PHE A 278 -8.28 -11.53 24.49
CA PHE A 278 -8.80 -10.27 24.01
C PHE A 278 -7.88 -9.58 23.02
N THR A 279 -8.36 -8.51 22.41
CA THR A 279 -7.65 -7.69 21.41
C THR A 279 -6.18 -7.45 21.74
N GLY A 280 -5.34 -7.62 20.71
CA GLY A 280 -3.88 -7.44 20.78
C GLY A 280 -3.12 -8.65 21.28
N GLN A 281 -3.78 -9.70 21.79
CA GLN A 281 -3.10 -10.90 22.26
C GLN A 281 -2.80 -11.89 21.13
N PRO A 282 -1.54 -12.34 20.98
CA PRO A 282 -1.21 -13.47 20.13
C PRO A 282 -1.65 -14.78 20.82
N VAL A 283 -2.45 -15.56 20.12
CA VAL A 283 -3.08 -16.78 20.69
C VAL A 283 -2.98 -17.98 19.75
N THR A 284 -3.18 -19.16 20.36
CA THR A 284 -3.49 -20.39 19.64
C THR A 284 -4.86 -20.89 20.09
N ILE A 285 -5.84 -20.92 19.18
CA ILE A 285 -7.20 -21.38 19.44
C ILE A 285 -7.36 -22.80 18.88
N GLN A 286 -7.77 -23.73 19.70
CA GLN A 286 -8.19 -25.08 19.31
C GLN A 286 -9.71 -25.14 19.28
N LEU A 287 -10.27 -25.71 18.21
CA LEU A 287 -11.71 -25.93 18.07
C LEU A 287 -12.09 -27.37 18.43
N ASP A 288 -13.35 -27.59 18.76
CA ASP A 288 -13.90 -28.87 19.21
C ASP A 288 -14.06 -29.90 18.09
N ARG A 289 -14.10 -29.45 16.83
CA ARG A 289 -14.16 -30.28 15.63
C ARG A 289 -13.19 -29.84 14.55
N GLU A 290 -12.97 -30.69 13.57
CA GLU A 290 -12.20 -30.33 12.36
C GLU A 290 -13.06 -29.40 11.48
N VAL A 291 -12.44 -28.32 11.01
CA VAL A 291 -13.01 -27.32 10.11
C VAL A 291 -12.02 -26.99 9.01
N ASP A 292 -12.49 -26.51 7.86
CA ASP A 292 -11.61 -26.09 6.77
C ASP A 292 -11.06 -24.68 7.02
N VAL A 293 -9.97 -24.64 7.77
CA VAL A 293 -9.24 -23.42 8.12
C VAL A 293 -7.76 -23.57 7.81
N SER A 294 -7.25 -22.63 7.08
CA SER A 294 -5.83 -22.50 6.72
C SER A 294 -5.34 -21.06 6.93
N ARG A 295 -4.07 -20.80 6.65
CA ARG A 295 -3.55 -19.43 6.63
C ARG A 295 -4.35 -18.56 5.66
N GLY A 296 -4.79 -17.39 6.12
CA GLY A 296 -5.61 -16.45 5.36
C GLY A 296 -7.11 -16.60 5.56
N CYS A 297 -7.56 -17.62 6.34
CA CYS A 297 -8.90 -17.66 6.89
C CYS A 297 -9.03 -16.74 8.10
N VAL A 298 -10.25 -16.43 8.50
CA VAL A 298 -10.57 -15.60 9.67
C VAL A 298 -11.51 -16.36 10.60
N LEU A 299 -11.17 -16.41 11.87
CA LEU A 299 -12.09 -16.85 12.93
C LEU A 299 -12.85 -15.64 13.44
N THR A 300 -14.17 -15.72 13.53
CA THR A 300 -15.01 -14.57 13.88
C THR A 300 -16.23 -14.91 14.71
N ILE A 301 -16.66 -13.94 15.54
CA ILE A 301 -17.92 -13.92 16.27
C ILE A 301 -18.54 -12.53 16.07
N GLY A 302 -19.54 -12.41 15.19
CA GLY A 302 -20.31 -11.17 15.02
C GLY A 302 -19.51 -9.95 14.54
N SER A 303 -18.35 -10.12 13.88
CA SER A 303 -17.49 -9.00 13.45
C SER A 303 -18.01 -8.25 12.22
N GLY A 304 -19.02 -8.78 11.50
CA GLY A 304 -19.48 -8.17 10.25
C GLY A 304 -18.53 -8.34 9.06
N ALA A 305 -17.39 -9.04 9.23
CA ALA A 305 -16.46 -9.33 8.14
C ALA A 305 -17.14 -10.06 6.99
N LYS A 306 -16.79 -9.71 5.75
CA LYS A 306 -17.49 -10.19 4.54
C LYS A 306 -16.58 -11.07 3.71
N VAL A 307 -17.20 -11.95 2.94
CA VAL A 307 -16.51 -12.75 1.92
C VAL A 307 -16.81 -12.14 0.57
N ALA A 308 -15.77 -11.73 -0.15
CA ALA A 308 -15.90 -10.99 -1.40
C ALA A 308 -15.07 -11.58 -2.53
N SER A 309 -15.51 -11.34 -3.77
CA SER A 309 -14.79 -11.63 -5.00
C SER A 309 -14.25 -10.37 -5.68
N SER A 310 -14.70 -9.19 -5.23
CA SER A 310 -14.20 -7.89 -5.71
C SER A 310 -14.40 -6.79 -4.68
N ILE A 311 -13.64 -5.72 -4.83
CA ILE A 311 -13.69 -4.52 -3.98
C ILE A 311 -13.55 -3.26 -4.81
N THR A 312 -14.07 -2.14 -4.27
CA THR A 312 -13.63 -0.79 -4.63
C THR A 312 -12.66 -0.31 -3.57
N ALA A 313 -11.55 0.26 -3.96
CA ALA A 313 -10.46 0.63 -3.06
C ALA A 313 -9.78 1.92 -3.49
N THR A 314 -9.33 2.70 -2.52
CA THR A 314 -8.39 3.81 -2.75
C THR A 314 -6.97 3.27 -2.67
N ILE A 315 -6.16 3.52 -3.70
CA ILE A 315 -4.75 3.08 -3.76
C ILE A 315 -3.81 4.26 -3.93
N LEU A 316 -2.62 4.13 -3.37
CA LEU A 316 -1.44 4.93 -3.72
C LEU A 316 -0.56 4.09 -4.63
N TRP A 317 -0.37 4.56 -5.87
CA TRP A 317 0.48 3.89 -6.84
C TRP A 317 1.95 4.26 -6.62
N MET A 318 2.83 3.27 -6.46
CA MET A 318 4.23 3.46 -6.04
C MET A 318 5.25 2.90 -7.04
N ASP A 319 4.77 2.26 -8.12
CA ASP A 319 5.64 1.65 -9.14
C ASP A 319 6.13 2.71 -10.14
N ASP A 320 7.29 2.46 -10.74
CA ASP A 320 7.81 3.29 -11.84
C ASP A 320 7.02 3.06 -13.14
N ASP A 321 6.51 1.84 -13.33
CA ASP A 321 5.61 1.51 -14.42
C ASP A 321 4.21 2.05 -14.18
N GLU A 322 3.55 2.55 -15.24
CA GLU A 322 2.17 3.03 -15.15
C GLU A 322 1.20 1.86 -14.85
N LEU A 323 0.24 2.11 -13.96
CA LEU A 323 -0.92 1.22 -13.82
C LEU A 323 -1.92 1.51 -14.93
N PHE A 324 -2.44 0.47 -15.54
CA PHE A 324 -3.55 0.52 -16.49
C PHE A 324 -4.56 -0.60 -16.20
N LYS A 325 -5.76 -0.40 -16.67
CA LYS A 325 -6.85 -1.37 -16.58
C LYS A 325 -6.42 -2.73 -17.13
N GLY A 326 -6.68 -3.79 -16.36
CA GLY A 326 -6.33 -5.17 -16.74
C GLY A 326 -4.96 -5.64 -16.26
N LYS A 327 -4.16 -4.80 -15.58
CA LYS A 327 -2.88 -5.24 -15.01
C LYS A 327 -3.13 -6.17 -13.82
N ASN A 328 -2.37 -7.26 -13.76
CA ASN A 328 -2.46 -8.32 -12.75
C ASN A 328 -1.46 -8.15 -11.64
N PHE A 329 -1.87 -8.46 -10.41
CA PHE A 329 -1.01 -8.41 -9.22
C PHE A 329 -1.28 -9.61 -8.32
N PHE A 330 -0.37 -9.88 -7.40
CA PHE A 330 -0.75 -10.53 -6.16
C PHE A 330 -1.35 -9.46 -5.23
N PHE A 331 -2.61 -9.67 -4.88
CA PHE A 331 -3.30 -8.90 -3.85
C PHE A 331 -3.02 -9.55 -2.51
N LYS A 332 -2.42 -8.81 -1.57
CA LYS A 332 -2.10 -9.30 -0.24
C LYS A 332 -2.82 -8.46 0.80
N LEU A 333 -3.75 -9.09 1.51
CA LEU A 333 -4.50 -8.54 2.64
C LEU A 333 -4.26 -9.42 3.86
N GLY A 334 -3.67 -8.83 4.91
CA GLY A 334 -3.28 -9.58 6.08
C GLY A 334 -2.40 -10.79 5.73
N THR A 335 -2.88 -11.99 6.03
CA THR A 335 -2.17 -13.25 5.79
C THR A 335 -2.54 -13.94 4.46
N LYS A 336 -3.59 -13.48 3.79
CA LYS A 336 -4.04 -14.01 2.49
C LYS A 336 -3.30 -13.31 1.35
N SER A 337 -2.85 -14.09 0.36
CA SER A 337 -2.30 -13.58 -0.89
C SER A 337 -2.93 -14.34 -2.04
N ILE A 338 -3.55 -13.64 -2.97
CA ILE A 338 -4.25 -14.19 -4.13
C ILE A 338 -4.01 -13.33 -5.38
N PRO A 339 -4.12 -13.90 -6.58
CA PRO A 339 -4.14 -13.11 -7.79
C PRO A 339 -5.34 -12.16 -7.84
N GLY A 340 -5.09 -10.91 -8.21
CA GLY A 340 -6.11 -9.89 -8.41
C GLY A 340 -5.84 -9.08 -9.67
N ILE A 341 -6.89 -8.50 -10.24
CA ILE A 341 -6.85 -7.69 -11.44
C ILE A 341 -7.50 -6.35 -11.16
N VAL A 342 -6.84 -5.26 -11.53
CA VAL A 342 -7.47 -3.93 -11.54
C VAL A 342 -8.40 -3.86 -12.75
N THR A 343 -9.70 -3.97 -12.51
CA THR A 343 -10.72 -4.01 -13.57
C THR A 343 -11.13 -2.63 -14.05
N GLU A 344 -10.99 -1.63 -13.20
CA GLU A 344 -11.37 -0.25 -13.52
C GLU A 344 -10.53 0.72 -12.70
N ILE A 345 -10.18 1.86 -13.29
CA ILE A 345 -9.71 3.06 -12.59
C ILE A 345 -10.88 4.04 -12.67
N GLU A 346 -11.56 4.29 -11.54
CA GLU A 346 -12.74 5.16 -11.54
C GLU A 346 -12.32 6.62 -11.73
N HIS A 347 -11.38 7.08 -10.91
CA HIS A 347 -10.81 8.42 -10.98
C HIS A 347 -9.50 8.50 -10.21
N THR A 348 -8.68 9.47 -10.54
CA THR A 348 -7.53 9.89 -9.71
C THR A 348 -7.95 10.99 -8.76
N ILE A 349 -7.27 11.05 -7.62
CA ILE A 349 -7.42 12.12 -6.63
C ILE A 349 -6.15 12.96 -6.68
N ASP A 350 -6.27 14.22 -7.07
CA ASP A 350 -5.15 15.15 -7.06
C ASP A 350 -4.68 15.36 -5.62
N VAL A 351 -3.44 14.95 -5.32
CA VAL A 351 -2.90 15.00 -3.94
C VAL A 351 -2.79 16.42 -3.39
N ASN A 352 -2.82 17.43 -4.25
CA ASN A 352 -2.66 18.83 -3.89
C ASN A 352 -4.00 19.53 -3.66
N THR A 353 -4.98 19.25 -4.53
CA THR A 353 -6.29 19.93 -4.52
C THR A 353 -7.43 19.06 -4.01
N GLY A 354 -7.24 17.72 -3.99
CA GLY A 354 -8.32 16.78 -3.67
C GLY A 354 -9.33 16.59 -4.80
N GLU A 355 -9.13 17.23 -5.95
CA GLU A 355 -10.04 17.10 -7.09
C GLU A 355 -9.99 15.69 -7.68
N GLU A 356 -11.15 15.15 -7.96
CA GLU A 356 -11.31 13.89 -8.68
C GLU A 356 -11.21 14.14 -10.19
N LYS A 357 -10.40 13.35 -10.88
CA LYS A 357 -10.19 13.45 -12.33
C LYS A 357 -10.31 12.09 -12.99
N PRO A 358 -11.07 11.95 -14.09
CA PRO A 358 -11.09 10.71 -14.84
C PRO A 358 -9.67 10.34 -15.30
N ALA A 359 -9.33 9.07 -15.22
CA ALA A 359 -8.02 8.57 -15.65
C ALA A 359 -8.13 7.14 -16.18
N ASP A 360 -7.38 6.86 -17.25
CA ASP A 360 -7.25 5.51 -17.82
C ASP A 360 -6.00 4.78 -17.29
N LYS A 361 -5.11 5.52 -16.64
CA LYS A 361 -3.83 5.03 -16.13
C LYS A 361 -3.35 5.86 -14.94
N LEU A 362 -2.47 5.27 -14.11
CA LEU A 362 -1.81 5.96 -13.00
C LEU A 362 -0.32 6.01 -13.20
N LYS A 363 0.27 7.12 -12.80
CA LYS A 363 1.71 7.31 -12.68
C LYS A 363 2.13 7.17 -11.21
N LYS A 364 3.42 6.99 -10.99
CA LYS A 364 4.04 6.94 -9.67
C LYS A 364 3.58 8.12 -8.79
N ASN A 365 3.27 7.83 -7.54
CA ASN A 365 2.79 8.76 -6.50
C ASN A 365 1.38 9.33 -6.73
N GLU A 366 0.62 8.79 -7.67
CA GLU A 366 -0.79 9.15 -7.83
C GLU A 366 -1.69 8.30 -6.91
N ILE A 367 -2.75 8.93 -6.41
CA ILE A 367 -3.82 8.28 -5.64
C ILE A 367 -5.04 8.13 -6.55
N ALA A 368 -5.68 6.97 -6.49
CA ALA A 368 -6.89 6.71 -7.28
C ALA A 368 -7.85 5.77 -6.59
N VAL A 369 -9.11 5.88 -6.96
CA VAL A 369 -10.13 4.88 -6.64
C VAL A 369 -10.18 3.87 -7.78
N VAL A 370 -10.06 2.59 -7.43
CA VAL A 370 -9.99 1.48 -8.40
C VAL A 370 -10.92 0.34 -7.99
N LYS A 371 -11.37 -0.43 -8.98
CA LYS A 371 -12.02 -1.73 -8.73
C LYS A 371 -11.03 -2.86 -8.94
N ILE A 372 -11.01 -3.80 -8.00
CA ILE A 372 -10.13 -4.96 -8.04
C ILE A 372 -11.00 -6.22 -7.93
N ALA A 373 -10.86 -7.12 -8.88
CA ALA A 373 -11.49 -8.44 -8.86
C ALA A 373 -10.43 -9.51 -8.51
N PHE A 374 -10.85 -10.55 -7.81
CA PHE A 374 -9.99 -11.61 -7.30
C PHE A 374 -10.23 -12.94 -8.01
N SER A 375 -9.19 -13.77 -8.04
CA SER A 375 -9.29 -15.14 -8.58
C SER A 375 -10.00 -16.12 -7.64
N ASP A 376 -10.16 -15.77 -6.37
CA ASP A 376 -10.77 -16.57 -5.31
C ASP A 376 -11.44 -15.64 -4.29
N LYS A 377 -12.24 -16.19 -3.38
CA LYS A 377 -12.89 -15.45 -2.31
C LYS A 377 -11.88 -15.00 -1.24
N ILE A 378 -12.05 -13.78 -0.78
CA ILE A 378 -11.25 -13.19 0.28
C ILE A 378 -12.15 -12.68 1.40
N VAL A 379 -11.67 -12.79 2.64
CA VAL A 379 -12.33 -12.19 3.79
C VAL A 379 -11.81 -10.76 3.93
N CYS A 380 -12.69 -9.78 3.83
CA CYS A 380 -12.34 -8.37 3.95
C CYS A 380 -13.51 -7.55 4.52
N ASP A 381 -13.22 -6.30 4.88
CA ASP A 381 -14.23 -5.29 5.20
C ASP A 381 -13.72 -3.91 4.80
N LYS A 382 -14.56 -2.89 4.90
CA LYS A 382 -14.14 -1.49 4.74
C LYS A 382 -13.05 -1.16 5.75
N PHE A 383 -12.02 -0.48 5.30
CA PHE A 383 -10.88 -0.12 6.15
C PHE A 383 -11.29 0.65 7.42
N LYS A 384 -12.27 1.53 7.31
CA LYS A 384 -12.80 2.28 8.46
C LYS A 384 -13.53 1.43 9.49
N ASN A 385 -13.99 0.22 9.14
CA ASN A 385 -14.65 -0.69 10.10
C ASN A 385 -13.62 -1.62 10.75
N HIS A 386 -12.75 -2.23 9.92
CA HIS A 386 -11.74 -3.19 10.36
C HIS A 386 -10.43 -2.93 9.64
N LYS A 387 -9.49 -2.29 10.33
CA LYS A 387 -8.21 -1.87 9.72
C LYS A 387 -7.47 -3.03 9.06
N THR A 388 -7.24 -4.13 9.77
CA THR A 388 -6.47 -5.28 9.28
C THR A 388 -7.18 -6.11 8.20
N LEU A 389 -8.51 -5.99 8.07
CA LEU A 389 -9.32 -6.60 7.00
C LEU A 389 -9.61 -5.64 5.85
N GLY A 390 -9.15 -4.39 5.95
CA GLY A 390 -9.39 -3.34 4.96
C GLY A 390 -8.12 -2.75 4.35
N GLU A 391 -6.92 -3.07 4.84
CA GLU A 391 -5.65 -2.61 4.27
C GLU A 391 -4.98 -3.70 3.45
N PHE A 392 -4.35 -3.32 2.33
CA PHE A 392 -3.72 -4.29 1.44
C PHE A 392 -2.55 -3.69 0.66
N ILE A 393 -1.77 -4.57 0.04
CA ILE A 393 -0.76 -4.20 -0.95
C ILE A 393 -0.98 -4.97 -2.26
N LEU A 394 -0.61 -4.32 -3.37
CA LEU A 394 -0.48 -4.95 -4.68
C LEU A 394 1.00 -5.24 -4.95
N ILE A 395 1.30 -6.49 -5.28
CA ILE A 395 2.65 -6.97 -5.55
C ILE A 395 2.71 -7.36 -7.01
N ASP A 396 3.66 -6.80 -7.75
CA ASP A 396 3.90 -7.17 -9.15
C ASP A 396 4.31 -8.65 -9.23
N ARG A 397 3.72 -9.37 -10.19
CA ARG A 397 3.87 -10.83 -10.30
C ARG A 397 5.18 -11.29 -10.93
N VAL A 398 5.93 -10.37 -11.49
CA VAL A 398 7.20 -10.66 -12.20
C VAL A 398 8.39 -10.23 -11.36
N THR A 399 8.31 -9.02 -10.80
CA THR A 399 9.41 -8.42 -10.04
C THR A 399 9.32 -8.69 -8.55
N ASP A 400 8.17 -9.17 -8.05
CA ASP A 400 7.83 -9.29 -6.62
C ASP A 400 7.92 -7.96 -5.83
N MET A 401 7.97 -6.83 -6.54
CA MET A 401 7.97 -5.51 -5.94
C MET A 401 6.57 -5.09 -5.52
N THR A 402 6.47 -4.38 -4.40
CA THR A 402 5.20 -3.74 -4.00
C THR A 402 4.92 -2.56 -4.92
N SER A 403 3.88 -2.66 -5.74
CA SER A 403 3.49 -1.63 -6.70
C SER A 403 2.48 -0.62 -6.16
N ALA A 404 1.65 -1.02 -5.19
CA ALA A 404 0.71 -0.13 -4.53
C ALA A 404 0.43 -0.56 -3.09
N CYS A 405 0.04 0.40 -2.25
CA CYS A 405 -0.73 0.15 -1.03
C CYS A 405 -2.12 0.76 -1.19
N GLY A 406 -3.10 0.21 -0.46
CA GLY A 406 -4.46 0.70 -0.57
C GLY A 406 -5.36 0.28 0.57
N VAL A 407 -6.53 0.90 0.59
CA VAL A 407 -7.58 0.67 1.59
C VAL A 407 -8.91 0.36 0.91
N VAL A 408 -9.66 -0.56 1.50
CA VAL A 408 -10.96 -1.00 1.00
C VAL A 408 -12.03 0.04 1.36
N GLU A 409 -12.69 0.59 0.35
CA GLU A 409 -13.81 1.52 0.49
C GLU A 409 -15.14 0.78 0.45
N GLU A 410 -15.28 -0.18 -0.49
CA GLU A 410 -16.49 -0.97 -0.64
C GLU A 410 -16.18 -2.43 -0.91
N VAL A 411 -16.99 -3.29 -0.32
CA VAL A 411 -16.89 -4.75 -0.46
C VAL A 411 -18.06 -5.24 -1.31
N HIS A 412 -17.76 -5.91 -2.40
CA HIS A 412 -18.78 -6.47 -3.29
C HIS A 412 -18.94 -7.98 -3.01
N THR A 413 -20.00 -8.31 -2.31
CA THR A 413 -20.33 -9.70 -1.89
C THR A 413 -21.13 -10.46 -2.91
N GLU A 414 -21.78 -9.76 -3.85
CA GLU A 414 -22.47 -10.42 -4.95
C GLU A 414 -21.44 -11.16 -5.80
N GLU A 415 -21.76 -12.35 -6.22
CA GLU A 415 -21.03 -13.05 -7.26
C GLU A 415 -21.17 -12.23 -8.55
N SER A 416 -20.46 -11.12 -8.63
CA SER A 416 -20.20 -10.46 -9.91
C SER A 416 -19.30 -11.44 -10.66
N GLY A 417 -19.99 -12.38 -11.32
CA GLY A 417 -19.38 -13.57 -11.87
C GLY A 417 -18.34 -13.24 -12.90
N LEU A 418 -17.07 -13.20 -12.47
CA LEU A 418 -16.00 -13.58 -13.38
C LEU A 418 -16.28 -14.98 -14.00
N TYR A 419 -17.22 -15.74 -13.43
CA TYR A 419 -17.43 -17.16 -13.73
C TYR A 419 -18.90 -17.62 -13.77
N GLU A 420 -19.87 -16.74 -13.93
CA GLU A 420 -21.23 -17.16 -14.27
C GLU A 420 -21.26 -17.65 -15.73
N GLY A 421 -20.97 -18.91 -15.95
CA GLY A 421 -21.02 -19.51 -17.26
C GLY A 421 -19.88 -20.51 -17.53
N ARG A 422 -19.83 -21.03 -18.76
CA ARG A 422 -18.73 -21.88 -19.22
C ARG A 422 -17.43 -21.07 -19.33
N VAL A 423 -16.32 -21.65 -18.90
CA VAL A 423 -15.00 -21.06 -19.07
C VAL A 423 -14.67 -20.96 -20.57
N ASP A 424 -14.89 -19.79 -21.14
CA ASP A 424 -14.62 -19.47 -22.55
C ASP A 424 -13.25 -18.80 -22.77
N ARG A 425 -12.99 -18.35 -23.99
CA ARG A 425 -11.79 -17.61 -24.38
C ARG A 425 -11.58 -16.35 -23.52
N ASN A 426 -12.63 -15.58 -23.33
CA ASN A 426 -12.55 -14.29 -22.64
C ASN A 426 -12.29 -14.49 -21.15
N VAL A 427 -12.96 -15.45 -20.51
CA VAL A 427 -12.70 -15.83 -19.11
C VAL A 427 -11.24 -16.30 -18.93
N ARG A 428 -10.75 -17.17 -19.81
CA ARG A 428 -9.35 -17.63 -19.74
C ARG A 428 -8.35 -16.51 -19.96
N ALA A 429 -8.65 -15.56 -20.84
CA ALA A 429 -7.84 -14.39 -21.09
C ALA A 429 -7.87 -13.40 -19.90
N ALA A 430 -9.06 -13.17 -19.33
CA ALA A 430 -9.26 -12.32 -18.15
C ALA A 430 -8.46 -12.81 -16.93
N ILE A 431 -8.47 -14.14 -16.67
CA ILE A 431 -7.67 -14.75 -15.61
C ILE A 431 -6.16 -14.46 -15.78
N LYS A 432 -5.72 -14.26 -17.03
CA LYS A 432 -4.34 -13.92 -17.37
C LYS A 432 -4.11 -12.39 -17.48
N GLY A 433 -5.13 -11.58 -17.18
CA GLY A 433 -5.09 -10.12 -17.25
C GLY A 433 -4.84 -9.54 -18.63
N GLN A 434 -5.30 -10.23 -19.66
CA GLN A 434 -5.05 -9.86 -21.05
C GLN A 434 -6.24 -10.18 -21.95
N LYS A 435 -6.25 -9.59 -23.16
CA LYS A 435 -7.06 -10.08 -24.27
C LYS A 435 -6.28 -11.16 -25.04
N ALA A 436 -6.96 -12.23 -25.40
CA ALA A 436 -6.39 -13.27 -26.26
C ALA A 436 -6.41 -12.79 -27.72
N ILE A 437 -5.41 -12.01 -28.11
CA ILE A 437 -5.23 -11.52 -29.48
C ILE A 437 -4.15 -12.32 -30.21
N THR A 438 -4.13 -12.23 -31.53
CA THR A 438 -3.07 -12.78 -32.36
C THR A 438 -2.33 -11.65 -33.06
N ALA A 439 -1.05 -11.48 -32.73
CA ALA A 439 -0.16 -10.55 -33.41
C ALA A 439 0.54 -11.30 -34.56
N VAL A 440 0.36 -10.82 -35.79
CA VAL A 440 0.91 -11.47 -36.97
C VAL A 440 2.19 -10.78 -37.40
N PHE A 441 3.24 -11.58 -37.58
CA PHE A 441 4.55 -11.20 -38.05
C PHE A 441 4.81 -11.91 -39.38
N VAL A 442 5.26 -11.17 -40.39
CA VAL A 442 5.57 -11.75 -41.71
C VAL A 442 7.08 -11.83 -41.86
N ASP A 443 7.62 -13.06 -41.95
CA ASP A 443 9.06 -13.32 -42.05
C ASP A 443 9.67 -12.68 -43.29
N GLY A 444 10.83 -12.02 -43.10
CA GLY A 444 11.56 -11.30 -44.14
C GLY A 444 10.98 -9.94 -44.55
N VAL A 445 9.89 -9.49 -43.94
CA VAL A 445 9.30 -8.16 -44.18
C VAL A 445 9.75 -7.19 -43.10
N ASP A 446 10.22 -6.01 -43.49
CA ASP A 446 10.64 -4.91 -42.60
C ASP A 446 11.65 -5.31 -41.50
N GLY A 447 12.48 -6.29 -41.75
CA GLY A 447 13.50 -6.80 -40.82
C GLY A 447 12.98 -7.81 -39.80
N VAL A 448 11.73 -8.20 -39.89
CA VAL A 448 11.16 -9.28 -39.07
C VAL A 448 11.80 -10.61 -39.39
N ASN A 449 12.26 -11.27 -38.38
CA ASN A 449 12.74 -12.64 -38.41
C ASN A 449 12.38 -13.29 -37.04
N ARG A 450 12.69 -14.57 -36.92
CA ARG A 450 12.38 -15.34 -35.72
C ARG A 450 13.00 -14.72 -34.46
N GLY A 451 14.26 -14.27 -34.52
CA GLY A 451 14.96 -13.67 -33.40
C GLY A 451 14.25 -12.37 -32.92
N PHE A 452 13.80 -11.53 -33.86
CA PHE A 452 13.03 -10.35 -33.55
C PHE A 452 11.74 -10.67 -32.77
N VAL A 453 10.99 -11.69 -33.20
CA VAL A 453 9.74 -12.10 -32.54
C VAL A 453 10.00 -12.75 -31.18
N GLU A 454 11.11 -13.50 -31.04
CA GLU A 454 11.56 -14.03 -29.74
C GLU A 454 11.90 -12.92 -28.74
N ASP A 455 12.53 -11.83 -29.19
CA ASP A 455 12.82 -10.67 -28.34
C ASP A 455 11.54 -9.91 -27.96
N VAL A 456 10.58 -9.75 -28.87
CA VAL A 456 9.25 -9.19 -28.56
C VAL A 456 8.50 -10.07 -27.56
N GLU A 457 8.53 -11.41 -27.74
CA GLU A 457 7.93 -12.34 -26.79
C GLU A 457 8.52 -12.20 -25.39
N LYS A 458 9.85 -12.10 -25.31
CA LYS A 458 10.56 -11.91 -24.05
C LYS A 458 10.14 -10.61 -23.37
N ALA A 459 10.06 -9.49 -24.10
CA ALA A 459 9.61 -8.21 -23.56
C ALA A 459 8.17 -8.28 -23.02
N LEU A 460 7.25 -8.92 -23.76
CA LEU A 460 5.87 -9.11 -23.33
C LEU A 460 5.73 -10.02 -22.11
N ASN A 461 6.56 -11.07 -22.01
CA ASN A 461 6.57 -11.97 -20.85
C ASN A 461 7.12 -11.27 -19.59
N ILE A 462 8.12 -10.39 -19.73
CA ILE A 462 8.62 -9.55 -18.63
C ILE A 462 7.49 -8.66 -18.10
N ASP A 463 6.64 -8.14 -18.98
CA ASP A 463 5.44 -7.37 -18.62
C ASP A 463 4.27 -8.24 -18.09
N GLY A 464 4.49 -9.52 -17.86
CA GLY A 464 3.48 -10.44 -17.32
C GLY A 464 2.44 -10.93 -18.33
N ARG A 465 2.66 -10.73 -19.63
CA ARG A 465 1.77 -11.29 -20.67
C ARG A 465 2.05 -12.78 -20.87
N HIS A 466 0.98 -13.55 -21.00
CA HIS A 466 1.05 -14.97 -21.33
C HIS A 466 1.05 -15.15 -22.85
N THR A 467 2.21 -15.31 -23.43
CA THR A 467 2.42 -15.37 -24.87
C THR A 467 2.78 -16.78 -25.35
N TYR A 468 2.64 -17.00 -26.64
CA TYR A 468 3.17 -18.15 -27.33
C TYR A 468 3.60 -17.77 -28.74
N LEU A 469 4.90 -17.89 -29.04
CA LEU A 469 5.42 -17.72 -30.40
C LEU A 469 5.14 -18.99 -31.20
N TYR A 470 4.35 -18.84 -32.26
CA TYR A 470 4.01 -19.93 -33.16
C TYR A 470 4.48 -19.61 -34.58
N ALA A 471 5.35 -20.48 -35.09
CA ALA A 471 5.88 -20.41 -36.45
C ALA A 471 5.51 -21.71 -37.20
N PRO A 472 4.39 -21.75 -37.94
CA PRO A 472 3.87 -22.95 -38.58
C PRO A 472 4.74 -23.38 -39.75
N LYS A 473 4.75 -24.71 -40.02
CA LYS A 473 5.31 -25.26 -41.28
C LYS A 473 4.36 -24.97 -42.43
N GLU A 474 4.88 -24.94 -43.67
CA GLU A 474 4.09 -24.60 -44.88
C GLU A 474 2.85 -25.49 -45.11
N SER A 475 2.84 -26.71 -44.61
CA SER A 475 1.75 -27.68 -44.82
C SER A 475 0.82 -27.82 -43.59
N GLU A 476 0.95 -26.95 -42.60
CA GLU A 476 0.25 -27.06 -41.33
C GLU A 476 -1.03 -26.22 -41.35
N ASP A 477 -2.13 -26.76 -40.85
CA ASP A 477 -3.38 -26.01 -40.61
C ASP A 477 -3.22 -25.07 -39.39
N PHE A 478 -2.46 -24.02 -39.60
CA PHE A 478 -2.08 -23.09 -38.54
C PHE A 478 -3.25 -22.25 -38.01
N VAL A 479 -4.28 -22.06 -38.81
CA VAL A 479 -5.47 -21.27 -38.42
C VAL A 479 -6.19 -21.95 -37.24
N ASN A 480 -6.36 -23.28 -37.31
CA ASN A 480 -6.96 -24.03 -36.22
C ASN A 480 -6.09 -24.04 -34.96
N VAL A 481 -4.77 -24.14 -35.10
CA VAL A 481 -3.84 -24.07 -33.96
C VAL A 481 -3.96 -22.68 -33.27
N VAL A 482 -3.95 -21.61 -34.04
CA VAL A 482 -4.11 -20.23 -33.52
C VAL A 482 -5.46 -20.07 -32.77
N LYS A 483 -6.56 -20.61 -33.36
CA LYS A 483 -7.87 -20.60 -32.67
C LYS A 483 -7.82 -21.33 -31.33
N HIS A 484 -7.19 -22.50 -31.24
CA HIS A 484 -7.07 -23.24 -29.99
C HIS A 484 -6.23 -22.51 -28.95
N LEU A 485 -5.10 -21.92 -29.34
CA LEU A 485 -4.26 -21.11 -28.45
C LEU A 485 -5.00 -19.86 -27.96
N SER A 486 -5.72 -19.20 -28.85
CA SER A 486 -6.57 -18.06 -28.50
C SER A 486 -7.69 -18.46 -27.54
N HIS A 487 -8.33 -19.64 -27.76
CA HIS A 487 -9.33 -20.17 -26.82
C HIS A 487 -8.73 -20.53 -25.46
N ALA A 488 -7.43 -20.81 -25.37
CA ALA A 488 -6.72 -20.97 -24.10
C ALA A 488 -6.45 -19.62 -23.38
N GLY A 489 -6.84 -18.50 -23.98
CA GLY A 489 -6.62 -17.16 -23.41
C GLY A 489 -5.19 -16.66 -23.59
N ILE A 490 -4.45 -17.21 -24.54
CA ILE A 490 -3.05 -16.89 -24.81
C ILE A 490 -2.95 -15.82 -25.90
N LEU A 491 -2.03 -14.89 -25.75
CA LEU A 491 -1.63 -13.95 -26.78
C LEU A 491 -0.67 -14.66 -27.73
N VAL A 492 -1.09 -14.86 -28.98
CA VAL A 492 -0.31 -15.59 -29.97
C VAL A 492 0.54 -14.63 -30.79
N LEU A 493 1.86 -14.87 -30.82
CA LEU A 493 2.79 -14.21 -31.74
C LEU A 493 2.99 -15.13 -32.92
N LEU A 494 2.29 -14.86 -34.04
CA LEU A 494 2.26 -15.73 -35.20
C LEU A 494 3.29 -15.27 -36.25
N LEU A 495 4.36 -16.03 -36.43
CA LEU A 495 5.37 -15.76 -37.46
C LEU A 495 5.09 -16.61 -38.69
N ILE A 496 4.72 -15.99 -39.80
CA ILE A 496 4.32 -16.65 -41.05
C ILE A 496 5.11 -16.15 -42.26
N SER A 497 5.14 -16.97 -43.31
CA SER A 497 5.70 -16.58 -44.62
C SER A 497 4.73 -15.67 -45.38
N GLN A 498 5.24 -14.92 -46.36
CA GLN A 498 4.40 -14.09 -47.26
C GLN A 498 3.34 -14.90 -48.02
N LYS A 499 3.56 -16.22 -48.23
CA LYS A 499 2.57 -17.11 -48.85
C LYS A 499 1.42 -17.40 -47.88
N GLN A 500 1.73 -17.74 -46.65
CA GLN A 500 0.74 -17.99 -45.58
C GLN A 500 -0.04 -16.73 -45.20
N GLU A 501 0.55 -15.52 -45.33
CA GLU A 501 -0.15 -14.27 -45.14
C GLU A 501 -1.34 -14.11 -46.10
N LYS A 502 -1.21 -14.55 -47.35
CA LYS A 502 -2.29 -14.52 -48.34
C LYS A 502 -3.44 -15.48 -47.99
N GLU A 503 -3.14 -16.57 -47.34
CA GLU A 503 -4.14 -17.55 -46.85
C GLU A 503 -4.92 -16.99 -45.67
N LEU A 504 -4.28 -16.21 -44.81
CA LEU A 504 -4.93 -15.52 -43.68
C LEU A 504 -5.98 -14.51 -44.11
N ALA A 505 -5.80 -13.84 -45.25
CA ALA A 505 -6.77 -12.83 -45.73
C ALA A 505 -8.12 -13.43 -46.13
N ALA A 506 -8.18 -14.75 -46.34
CA ALA A 506 -9.40 -15.48 -46.72
C ALA A 506 -10.21 -15.99 -45.51
N ASP A 507 -9.57 -16.24 -44.37
CA ASP A 507 -10.24 -16.69 -43.15
C ASP A 507 -10.41 -15.54 -42.14
N LYS A 508 -11.61 -15.33 -41.63
CA LYS A 508 -11.97 -14.26 -40.65
C LYS A 508 -11.38 -14.51 -39.27
N VAL A 509 -10.06 -14.55 -39.14
CA VAL A 509 -9.37 -14.55 -37.85
C VAL A 509 -8.99 -13.12 -37.53
N GLU A 510 -9.36 -12.61 -36.36
CA GLU A 510 -8.96 -11.27 -35.91
C GLU A 510 -7.47 -11.23 -35.65
N PHE A 511 -6.74 -10.53 -36.52
CA PHE A 511 -5.31 -10.27 -36.39
C PHE A 511 -5.05 -8.78 -36.19
N THR A 512 -4.11 -8.46 -35.33
CA THR A 512 -3.60 -7.10 -35.19
C THR A 512 -2.41 -6.93 -36.15
N LYS A 513 -2.64 -6.32 -37.32
CA LYS A 513 -1.61 -6.11 -38.35
C LYS A 513 -0.94 -4.72 -38.30
N ASP A 514 -1.43 -3.80 -37.51
CA ASP A 514 -1.07 -2.37 -37.62
C ASP A 514 0.34 -2.02 -37.13
N TRP A 515 0.98 -2.91 -36.39
CA TRP A 515 2.33 -2.69 -35.89
C TRP A 515 3.38 -2.64 -37.04
N ASN A 516 3.18 -3.38 -38.12
CA ASN A 516 4.07 -3.41 -39.28
C ASN A 516 4.26 -2.04 -39.96
N LYS A 517 3.36 -1.09 -39.68
CA LYS A 517 3.41 0.25 -40.28
C LYS A 517 4.27 1.23 -39.50
N ASN A 518 4.55 0.98 -38.21
CA ASN A 518 5.06 2.00 -37.29
C ASN A 518 6.38 1.68 -36.60
N GLY A 519 6.96 0.49 -36.69
CA GLY A 519 8.15 0.22 -35.90
C GLY A 519 9.01 -0.97 -36.34
N ARG A 520 10.30 -0.74 -36.33
CA ARG A 520 11.36 -1.74 -36.54
C ARG A 520 12.07 -2.11 -35.24
N ASP A 521 11.58 -1.59 -34.13
CA ASP A 521 12.16 -1.72 -32.80
C ASP A 521 11.32 -2.70 -31.98
N VAL A 522 12.00 -3.58 -31.25
CA VAL A 522 11.39 -4.58 -30.36
C VAL A 522 10.51 -3.93 -29.31
N ASP A 523 10.98 -2.86 -28.69
CA ASP A 523 10.26 -2.14 -27.63
C ASP A 523 8.97 -1.50 -28.14
N GLN A 524 9.02 -0.90 -29.33
CA GLN A 524 7.83 -0.31 -29.98
C GLN A 524 6.80 -1.37 -30.37
N ALA A 525 7.26 -2.52 -30.88
CA ALA A 525 6.37 -3.64 -31.22
C ALA A 525 5.72 -4.23 -29.95
N ALA A 526 6.50 -4.46 -28.90
CA ALA A 526 6.01 -4.95 -27.62
C ALA A 526 5.00 -3.99 -26.99
N GLU A 527 5.30 -2.69 -26.97
CA GLU A 527 4.40 -1.67 -26.42
C GLU A 527 3.07 -1.55 -27.21
N PHE A 528 3.14 -1.66 -28.54
CA PHE A 528 1.94 -1.67 -29.36
C PHE A 528 1.05 -2.90 -29.06
N ILE A 529 1.64 -4.10 -29.01
CA ILE A 529 0.91 -5.33 -28.70
C ILE A 529 0.36 -5.29 -27.27
N LYS A 530 1.13 -4.76 -26.31
CA LYS A 530 0.72 -4.56 -24.94
C LYS A 530 -0.55 -3.72 -24.86
N LYS A 531 -0.60 -2.57 -25.57
CA LYS A 531 -1.79 -1.70 -25.62
C LYS A 531 -3.02 -2.39 -26.22
N GLN A 532 -2.83 -3.19 -27.28
CA GLN A 532 -3.92 -3.92 -27.92
C GLN A 532 -4.43 -5.12 -27.10
N SER A 533 -3.58 -5.67 -26.23
CA SER A 533 -3.88 -6.82 -25.38
C SER A 533 -4.37 -6.46 -23.98
N VAL A 534 -4.62 -5.20 -23.69
CA VAL A 534 -5.19 -4.78 -22.39
C VAL A 534 -6.58 -5.37 -22.22
N TYR A 535 -6.81 -6.04 -21.09
CA TYR A 535 -8.13 -6.50 -20.70
C TYR A 535 -9.01 -5.28 -20.33
N ASP A 536 -10.16 -5.14 -20.97
CA ASP A 536 -11.05 -3.98 -20.80
C ASP A 536 -12.18 -4.19 -19.79
N GLY A 537 -12.10 -5.26 -19.00
CA GLY A 537 -13.05 -5.54 -17.91
C GLY A 537 -14.45 -5.96 -18.39
N VAL A 538 -14.72 -5.98 -19.68
CA VAL A 538 -15.99 -6.45 -20.23
C VAL A 538 -15.89 -7.96 -20.44
N ILE A 539 -16.38 -8.73 -19.47
CA ILE A 539 -16.73 -10.14 -19.72
C ILE A 539 -18.09 -10.08 -20.43
N VAL A 540 -18.05 -10.10 -21.74
CA VAL A 540 -19.27 -10.27 -22.52
C VAL A 540 -19.76 -11.69 -22.24
N ASN A 541 -20.95 -11.81 -21.67
CA ASN A 541 -21.63 -13.08 -21.48
C ASN A 541 -21.84 -13.70 -22.88
N THR A 542 -20.96 -14.61 -23.27
CA THR A 542 -20.93 -15.18 -24.60
C THR A 542 -21.83 -16.41 -24.69
N SER A 543 -23.09 -16.28 -24.31
CA SER A 543 -24.13 -17.25 -24.71
C SER A 543 -24.41 -17.27 -26.22
N GLU A 544 -23.78 -16.38 -27.00
CA GLU A 544 -24.04 -16.19 -28.44
C GLU A 544 -22.98 -16.79 -29.40
N TYR A 545 -21.91 -17.44 -28.89
CA TYR A 545 -20.90 -18.06 -29.73
C TYR A 545 -20.75 -19.57 -29.44
N ILE A 546 -21.73 -20.33 -29.91
CA ILE A 546 -21.58 -21.76 -30.19
C ILE A 546 -21.39 -21.95 -31.70
#